data_f619863bd134708f8d357fd58362eb32
#
_entry.id   f619863bd134708f8d357fd58362eb32
#
_cell.length_a   1.000
_cell.length_b   1.000
_cell.length_c   1.000
_cell.angle_alpha   90.00
_cell.angle_beta   90.00
_cell.angle_gamma   90.00
#
_symmetry.space_group_name_H-M   'P 1'
#
loop_
_entity.id
_entity.type
_entity.pdbx_description
1 polymer ?
#
loop_
_entity_poly.entity_id
_entity_poly.type
_entity_poly.pdbx_seq_one_letter_code
_entity_poly.pdbx_strand_id
1 'polypeptide(L)'
;GDEISVYAWTGDATAAPETRERVVNNAINKLTNGSWISTPQMLWKNNRDKHYFIGVYPISAISDLSAGEYTFDVTKQTESDLLVAINKDGLSYNVDEQQPVPLTFTHVMAKLVVNLTYKNQWGTEGPTVDKVAVGNAAKKATVNYLTKVVTPSAVASLCPDGNGFDIGQLF
;
A
#
# COMPACT_ATOMS: atom_id res chain seq x y z
N GLY A 1 1.43 12.69 12.29
CA GLY A 1 2.51 11.79 11.85
C GLY A 1 1.94 10.70 10.97
N ASP A 2 2.79 10.02 10.23
CA ASP A 2 2.38 8.92 9.35
C ASP A 2 1.83 7.75 10.16
N GLU A 3 0.87 7.05 9.57
CA GLU A 3 0.22 5.90 10.19
C GLU A 3 0.30 4.70 9.25
N ILE A 4 0.61 3.52 9.78
CA ILE A 4 0.65 2.26 9.05
C ILE A 4 -0.14 1.18 9.76
N SER A 5 -0.72 0.25 9.03
CA SER A 5 -1.28 -0.99 9.56
C SER A 5 -0.20 -2.06 9.66
N VAL A 6 -0.13 -2.76 10.79
CA VAL A 6 0.80 -3.87 10.98
C VAL A 6 0.04 -5.14 11.30
N TYR A 7 0.46 -6.22 10.66
CA TYR A 7 -0.02 -7.59 10.87
C TYR A 7 1.17 -8.46 11.25
N ALA A 8 0.96 -9.40 12.17
CA ALA A 8 1.97 -10.40 12.51
C ALA A 8 1.34 -11.75 12.77
N TRP A 9 2.07 -12.81 12.43
CA TRP A 9 1.64 -14.19 12.63
C TRP A 9 2.84 -15.11 12.90
N THR A 10 2.54 -16.31 13.41
CA THR A 10 3.51 -17.40 13.56
C THR A 10 3.13 -18.56 12.65
N GLY A 11 4.06 -19.44 12.35
CA GLY A 11 3.81 -20.60 11.51
C GLY A 11 4.49 -20.50 10.14
N ASP A 12 3.71 -20.50 9.05
CA ASP A 12 4.25 -20.43 7.69
C ASP A 12 4.43 -18.97 7.24
N ALA A 13 5.66 -18.64 6.85
CA ALA A 13 6.01 -17.30 6.34
C ALA A 13 5.39 -16.98 4.97
N THR A 14 4.96 -18.01 4.24
CA THR A 14 4.51 -17.90 2.84
C THR A 14 3.00 -18.04 2.68
N ALA A 15 2.32 -18.57 3.69
CA ALA A 15 0.88 -18.73 3.72
C ALA A 15 0.21 -17.57 4.46
N ALA A 16 -0.90 -17.07 3.94
CA ALA A 16 -1.72 -16.09 4.65
C ALA A 16 -2.40 -16.75 5.85
N PRO A 17 -2.15 -16.26 7.08
CA PRO A 17 -2.85 -16.79 8.24
C PRO A 17 -4.33 -16.40 8.20
N GLU A 18 -5.20 -17.24 8.69
CA GLU A 18 -6.56 -16.85 9.00
C GLU A 18 -6.56 -15.75 10.07
N THR A 19 -7.63 -14.97 10.14
CA THR A 19 -7.73 -13.87 11.12
C THR A 19 -7.48 -14.33 12.57
N ARG A 20 -7.97 -15.52 12.92
CA ARG A 20 -7.80 -16.14 14.26
C ARG A 20 -6.35 -16.59 14.54
N GLU A 21 -5.53 -16.75 13.52
CA GLU A 21 -4.13 -17.20 13.63
C GLU A 21 -3.15 -16.03 13.73
N ARG A 22 -3.62 -14.83 13.46
CA ARG A 22 -2.81 -13.62 13.56
C ARG A 22 -2.52 -13.30 15.01
N VAL A 23 -1.27 -13.06 15.32
CA VAL A 23 -0.81 -12.57 16.62
C VAL A 23 -1.09 -11.08 16.76
N VAL A 24 -0.85 -10.34 15.70
CA VAL A 24 -1.20 -8.92 15.54
C VAL A 24 -2.13 -8.80 14.33
N ASN A 25 -3.30 -8.24 14.55
CA ASN A 25 -4.30 -8.07 13.50
C ASN A 25 -4.67 -6.60 13.37
N ASN A 26 -4.06 -5.92 12.38
CA ASN A 26 -4.30 -4.51 12.11
C ASN A 26 -3.97 -3.58 13.29
N ALA A 27 -2.77 -3.70 13.87
CA ALA A 27 -2.30 -2.70 14.81
C ALA A 27 -1.92 -1.42 14.06
N ILE A 28 -2.52 -0.31 14.42
CA ILE A 28 -2.19 1.00 13.86
C ILE A 28 -0.93 1.51 14.55
N ASN A 29 0.11 1.73 13.77
CA ASN A 29 1.36 2.29 14.23
C ASN A 29 1.48 3.72 13.72
N LYS A 30 1.61 4.66 14.64
CA LYS A 30 1.72 6.10 14.36
C LYS A 30 3.12 6.59 14.69
N LEU A 31 3.73 7.28 13.72
CA LEU A 31 5.01 7.95 13.95
C LEU A 31 4.82 9.20 14.81
N THR A 32 5.37 9.19 16.02
CA THR A 32 5.26 10.27 16.99
C THR A 32 6.64 10.57 17.58
N ASN A 33 7.14 11.79 17.38
CA ASN A 33 8.45 12.21 17.88
C ASN A 33 9.60 11.26 17.51
N GLY A 34 9.58 10.74 16.29
CA GLY A 34 10.62 9.83 15.79
C GLY A 34 10.48 8.37 16.23
N SER A 35 9.42 8.03 16.96
CA SER A 35 9.13 6.66 17.41
C SER A 35 7.77 6.17 16.92
N TRP A 36 7.69 4.90 16.53
CA TRP A 36 6.44 4.26 16.18
C TRP A 36 5.70 3.80 17.43
N ILE A 37 4.47 4.28 17.60
CA ILE A 37 3.59 3.93 18.73
C ILE A 37 2.43 3.11 18.18
N SER A 38 2.26 1.91 18.73
CA SER A 38 1.27 0.94 18.27
C SER A 38 -0.02 0.99 19.09
N THR A 39 -1.15 0.92 18.41
CA THR A 39 -2.48 0.80 19.01
C THR A 39 -3.30 -0.27 18.26
N PRO A 40 -3.71 -1.39 18.92
CA PRO A 40 -3.30 -1.83 20.24
C PRO A 40 -1.81 -2.12 20.34
N GLN A 41 -1.28 -2.20 21.55
CA GLN A 41 0.12 -2.60 21.77
C GLN A 41 0.35 -3.98 21.15
N MET A 42 1.42 -4.11 20.35
CA MET A 42 1.82 -5.38 19.78
C MET A 42 2.59 -6.21 20.81
N LEU A 43 2.17 -7.46 20.98
CA LEU A 43 2.79 -8.40 21.92
C LEU A 43 3.26 -9.65 21.15
N TRP A 44 4.34 -10.24 21.59
CA TRP A 44 4.79 -11.54 21.13
C TRP A 44 3.84 -12.63 21.60
N LYS A 45 3.51 -13.59 20.74
CA LYS A 45 2.70 -14.76 21.12
C LYS A 45 3.41 -15.61 22.18
N ASN A 46 4.70 -15.79 21.99
CA ASN A 46 5.61 -16.45 22.92
C ASN A 46 7.06 -16.02 22.60
N ASN A 47 8.00 -16.53 23.37
CA ASN A 47 9.40 -16.15 23.28
C ASN A 47 10.27 -16.99 22.31
N ARG A 48 9.71 -18.01 21.67
CA ARG A 48 10.45 -18.99 20.83
C ARG A 48 10.07 -18.96 19.37
N ASP A 49 8.78 -18.83 19.07
CA ASP A 49 8.28 -18.88 17.69
C ASP A 49 8.77 -17.68 16.90
N LYS A 50 9.08 -17.92 15.65
CA LYS A 50 9.30 -16.83 14.71
C LYS A 50 7.97 -16.15 14.37
N HIS A 51 7.99 -14.82 14.41
CA HIS A 51 6.89 -13.97 14.00
C HIS A 51 7.25 -13.29 12.69
N TYR A 52 6.35 -13.38 11.72
CA TYR A 52 6.45 -12.71 10.43
C TYR A 52 5.57 -11.48 10.43
N PHE A 53 5.95 -10.45 9.67
CA PHE A 53 5.30 -9.16 9.74
C PHE A 53 4.98 -8.62 8.35
N ILE A 54 3.82 -7.96 8.25
CA ILE A 54 3.45 -7.12 7.11
C ILE A 54 3.09 -5.74 7.63
N GLY A 55 3.66 -4.70 6.98
CA GLY A 55 3.26 -3.31 7.14
C GLY A 55 2.53 -2.84 5.88
N VAL A 56 1.48 -2.07 6.04
CA VAL A 56 0.68 -1.53 4.93
C VAL A 56 0.42 -0.04 5.14
N TYR A 57 0.62 0.75 4.11
CA TYR A 57 0.20 2.14 4.02
C TYR A 57 -0.62 2.33 2.72
N PRO A 58 -1.72 3.06 2.75
CA PRO A 58 -2.41 3.64 3.91
C PRO A 58 -2.96 2.57 4.85
N ILE A 59 -3.35 3.00 6.07
CA ILE A 59 -3.94 2.09 7.06
C ILE A 59 -5.14 1.36 6.46
N SER A 60 -5.19 0.05 6.63
CA SER A 60 -6.20 -0.82 6.02
C SER A 60 -6.51 -2.02 6.89
N ALA A 61 -7.80 -2.29 7.11
CA ALA A 61 -8.27 -3.50 7.76
C ALA A 61 -8.39 -4.62 6.72
N ILE A 62 -7.38 -5.48 6.62
CA ILE A 62 -7.29 -6.54 5.62
C ILE A 62 -7.68 -7.87 6.25
N SER A 63 -8.79 -8.46 5.80
CA SER A 63 -9.25 -9.76 6.29
C SER A 63 -8.42 -10.91 5.70
N ASP A 64 -8.08 -10.86 4.43
CA ASP A 64 -7.24 -11.85 3.75
C ASP A 64 -5.97 -11.20 3.20
N LEU A 65 -4.81 -11.58 3.74
CA LEU A 65 -3.52 -11.06 3.31
C LEU A 65 -3.07 -11.57 1.94
N SER A 66 -3.68 -12.64 1.42
CA SER A 66 -3.40 -13.17 0.08
C SER A 66 -4.30 -12.59 -1.02
N ALA A 67 -5.46 -12.03 -0.66
CA ALA A 67 -6.47 -11.56 -1.61
C ALA A 67 -7.25 -10.34 -1.08
N GLY A 68 -6.56 -9.34 -0.53
CA GLY A 68 -7.20 -8.12 -0.04
C GLY A 68 -7.68 -7.22 -1.17
N GLU A 69 -8.85 -6.64 -1.03
CA GLU A 69 -9.32 -5.61 -1.97
C GLU A 69 -8.66 -4.25 -1.66
N TYR A 70 -8.30 -3.54 -2.71
CA TYR A 70 -7.78 -2.19 -2.63
C TYR A 70 -8.49 -1.27 -3.63
N THR A 71 -8.81 -0.06 -3.20
CA THR A 71 -9.42 0.97 -4.05
C THR A 71 -8.56 2.22 -4.01
N PHE A 72 -8.08 2.65 -5.18
CA PHE A 72 -7.31 3.87 -5.35
C PHE A 72 -8.25 5.08 -5.44
N ASP A 73 -8.01 6.08 -4.60
CA ASP A 73 -8.72 7.37 -4.67
C ASP A 73 -7.91 8.35 -5.51
N VAL A 74 -8.38 8.63 -6.71
CA VAL A 74 -7.72 9.53 -7.66
C VAL A 74 -7.68 10.98 -7.19
N THR A 75 -8.55 11.37 -6.26
CA THR A 75 -8.58 12.72 -5.70
C THR A 75 -7.58 12.90 -4.55
N LYS A 76 -7.07 11.79 -4.02
CA LYS A 76 -6.12 11.73 -2.91
C LYS A 76 -4.95 10.82 -3.25
N GLN A 77 -4.27 11.10 -4.35
CA GLN A 77 -3.29 10.19 -4.93
C GLN A 77 -2.14 9.83 -3.98
N THR A 78 -1.58 10.81 -3.29
CA THR A 78 -0.48 10.58 -2.33
C THR A 78 -0.94 9.76 -1.12
N GLU A 79 -2.16 9.99 -0.65
CA GLU A 79 -2.75 9.25 0.48
C GLU A 79 -3.22 7.85 0.07
N SER A 80 -3.44 7.62 -1.23
CA SER A 80 -3.86 6.34 -1.81
C SER A 80 -2.73 5.56 -2.45
N ASP A 81 -1.49 6.02 -2.36
CA ASP A 81 -0.34 5.26 -2.87
C ASP A 81 -0.08 4.06 -1.95
N LEU A 82 -0.31 2.86 -2.49
CA LEU A 82 -0.19 1.64 -1.70
C LEU A 82 1.27 1.23 -1.53
N LEU A 83 1.72 1.24 -0.29
CA LEU A 83 3.04 0.77 0.11
C LEU A 83 2.90 -0.50 0.95
N VAL A 84 3.71 -1.49 0.65
CA VAL A 84 3.73 -2.76 1.38
C VAL A 84 5.15 -3.11 1.81
N ALA A 85 5.30 -3.44 3.08
CA ALA A 85 6.51 -4.01 3.64
C ALA A 85 6.23 -5.44 4.12
N ILE A 86 7.17 -6.35 3.93
CA ILE A 86 7.07 -7.72 4.45
C ILE A 86 8.40 -8.16 5.03
N ASN A 87 8.37 -8.71 6.25
CA ASN A 87 9.49 -9.40 6.86
C ASN A 87 9.19 -10.91 6.88
N LYS A 88 9.82 -11.64 5.96
CA LYS A 88 9.70 -13.11 5.81
C LYS A 88 10.78 -13.88 6.58
N ASP A 89 11.84 -13.22 7.02
CA ASP A 89 12.91 -13.88 7.76
C ASP A 89 12.44 -14.23 9.18
N GLY A 90 11.47 -13.48 9.67
CA GLY A 90 10.86 -13.65 10.95
C GLY A 90 11.78 -13.25 12.10
N LEU A 91 11.20 -12.83 13.20
CA LEU A 91 11.87 -12.47 14.43
C LEU A 91 11.31 -13.28 15.59
N SER A 92 12.15 -13.67 16.54
CA SER A 92 11.72 -14.30 17.78
C SER A 92 12.19 -13.50 18.99
N TYR A 93 11.38 -13.41 20.03
CA TYR A 93 11.71 -12.62 21.22
C TYR A 93 13.03 -13.02 21.87
N ASN A 94 13.32 -14.32 21.99
CA ASN A 94 14.56 -14.79 22.62
C ASN A 94 15.86 -14.37 21.91
N VAL A 95 15.76 -14.11 20.59
CA VAL A 95 16.95 -13.77 19.77
C VAL A 95 16.97 -12.28 19.48
N ASP A 96 15.80 -11.69 19.27
CA ASP A 96 15.64 -10.35 18.68
C ASP A 96 14.95 -9.37 19.65
N GLU A 97 14.92 -9.68 20.95
CA GLU A 97 14.15 -8.95 21.98
C GLU A 97 14.28 -7.42 21.90
N GLN A 98 15.48 -6.94 21.64
CA GLN A 98 15.77 -5.51 21.62
C GLN A 98 15.93 -4.94 20.21
N GLN A 99 15.68 -5.76 19.19
CA GLN A 99 15.80 -5.30 17.82
C GLN A 99 14.47 -4.75 17.34
N PRO A 100 14.47 -3.60 16.65
CA PRO A 100 13.28 -3.12 15.99
C PRO A 100 12.89 -4.08 14.86
N VAL A 101 11.59 -4.27 14.62
CA VAL A 101 11.10 -5.03 13.46
C VAL A 101 11.42 -4.25 12.18
N PRO A 102 12.31 -4.74 11.31
CA PRO A 102 12.63 -4.03 10.07
C PRO A 102 11.49 -4.21 9.06
N LEU A 103 10.88 -3.11 8.64
CA LEU A 103 9.86 -3.06 7.60
C LEU A 103 10.29 -2.09 6.51
N THR A 104 10.73 -2.63 5.37
CA THR A 104 11.10 -1.83 4.20
C THR A 104 9.90 -1.73 3.26
N PHE A 105 9.31 -0.54 3.18
CA PHE A 105 8.16 -0.28 2.34
C PHE A 105 8.56 -0.08 0.87
N THR A 106 7.77 -0.66 -0.01
CA THR A 106 7.90 -0.47 -1.46
C THR A 106 6.53 -0.10 -2.05
N HIS A 107 6.54 0.79 -3.03
CA HIS A 107 5.36 1.06 -3.83
C HIS A 107 4.96 -0.19 -4.61
N VAL A 108 3.70 -0.54 -4.59
CA VAL A 108 3.16 -1.69 -5.34
C VAL A 108 2.28 -1.25 -6.50
N MET A 109 2.11 0.06 -6.67
CA MET A 109 1.39 0.68 -7.77
C MET A 109 2.35 1.29 -8.80
N ALA A 110 1.89 1.40 -10.05
CA ALA A 110 2.66 2.07 -11.11
C ALA A 110 2.41 3.58 -11.07
N LYS A 111 3.48 4.36 -11.24
CA LYS A 111 3.41 5.81 -11.44
C LYS A 111 3.45 6.12 -12.94
N LEU A 112 2.44 6.86 -13.42
CA LEU A 112 2.45 7.43 -14.78
C LEU A 112 2.89 8.88 -14.70
N VAL A 113 3.89 9.24 -15.52
CA VAL A 113 4.31 10.63 -15.73
C VAL A 113 4.08 10.97 -17.20
N VAL A 114 3.32 12.03 -17.46
CA VAL A 114 3.03 12.50 -18.82
C VAL A 114 3.72 13.84 -19.03
N ASN A 115 4.70 13.87 -19.93
CA ASN A 115 5.37 15.10 -20.35
C ASN A 115 4.78 15.58 -21.67
N LEU A 116 4.18 16.75 -21.66
CA LEU A 116 3.63 17.38 -22.86
C LEU A 116 4.64 18.37 -23.42
N THR A 117 4.95 18.23 -24.72
CA THR A 117 5.81 19.17 -25.43
C THR A 117 5.11 19.63 -26.70
N TYR A 118 5.28 20.88 -27.06
CA TYR A 118 4.79 21.42 -28.32
C TYR A 118 5.92 22.09 -29.08
N LYS A 119 5.80 22.13 -30.43
CA LYS A 119 6.74 22.84 -31.30
C LYS A 119 6.31 24.30 -31.41
N ASN A 120 7.29 25.18 -31.67
CA ASN A 120 7.10 26.66 -31.80
C ASN A 120 6.26 27.15 -32.98
N GLN A 121 5.44 26.28 -33.58
CA GLN A 121 4.51 26.66 -34.63
C GLN A 121 3.38 27.61 -34.15
N TRP A 122 3.25 27.76 -32.86
CA TRP A 122 2.24 28.61 -32.19
C TRP A 122 2.82 29.96 -31.74
N GLY A 123 4.04 30.32 -32.14
CA GLY A 123 4.72 31.54 -31.73
C GLY A 123 5.32 31.43 -30.31
N THR A 124 5.32 32.54 -29.57
CA THR A 124 5.85 32.59 -28.21
C THR A 124 4.88 32.06 -27.17
N GLU A 125 3.60 32.01 -27.50
CA GLU A 125 2.56 31.47 -26.61
C GLU A 125 2.17 30.07 -27.11
N GLY A 126 2.41 29.05 -26.30
CA GLY A 126 2.02 27.68 -26.61
C GLY A 126 0.50 27.49 -26.57
N PRO A 127 -0.01 26.36 -27.09
CA PRO A 127 -1.41 26.00 -26.95
C PRO A 127 -1.77 25.81 -25.48
N THR A 128 -2.97 26.24 -25.11
CA THR A 128 -3.56 25.90 -23.81
C THR A 128 -3.99 24.44 -23.82
N VAL A 129 -3.59 23.69 -22.78
CA VAL A 129 -4.05 22.32 -22.58
C VAL A 129 -5.17 22.34 -21.54
N ASP A 130 -6.42 22.16 -21.99
CA ASP A 130 -7.58 22.23 -21.12
C ASP A 130 -7.74 20.98 -20.25
N LYS A 131 -7.35 19.82 -20.78
CA LYS A 131 -7.50 18.54 -20.07
C LYS A 131 -6.53 17.50 -20.59
N VAL A 132 -5.96 16.73 -19.69
CA VAL A 132 -5.26 15.47 -19.97
C VAL A 132 -5.91 14.36 -19.18
N ALA A 133 -6.32 13.29 -19.83
CA ALA A 133 -7.02 12.20 -19.16
C ALA A 133 -6.42 10.84 -19.52
N VAL A 134 -6.42 9.93 -18.56
CA VAL A 134 -6.03 8.52 -18.76
C VAL A 134 -7.29 7.67 -18.75
N GLY A 135 -7.59 7.06 -19.90
CA GLY A 135 -8.68 6.09 -20.04
C GLY A 135 -8.23 4.68 -19.65
N ASN A 136 -9.20 3.84 -19.33
CA ASN A 136 -9.00 2.40 -19.07
C ASN A 136 -8.01 2.07 -17.92
N ALA A 137 -7.90 2.95 -16.92
CA ALA A 137 -7.10 2.70 -15.74
C ALA A 137 -7.93 2.10 -14.60
N ALA A 138 -7.51 1.02 -13.98
CA ALA A 138 -8.24 0.38 -12.89
C ALA A 138 -8.11 1.18 -11.58
N LYS A 139 -9.26 1.48 -10.95
CA LYS A 139 -9.32 2.08 -9.60
C LYS A 139 -9.32 1.03 -8.49
N LYS A 140 -9.71 -0.21 -8.82
CA LYS A 140 -9.77 -1.33 -7.88
C LYS A 140 -8.80 -2.41 -8.29
N ALA A 141 -8.28 -3.10 -7.30
CA ALA A 141 -7.40 -4.24 -7.49
C ALA A 141 -7.56 -5.24 -6.35
N THR A 142 -7.20 -6.48 -6.63
CA THR A 142 -6.92 -7.47 -5.61
C THR A 142 -5.43 -7.49 -5.33
N VAL A 143 -5.05 -7.41 -4.07
CA VAL A 143 -3.65 -7.35 -3.64
C VAL A 143 -3.30 -8.59 -2.84
N ASN A 144 -2.26 -9.28 -3.27
CA ASN A 144 -1.59 -10.28 -2.45
C ASN A 144 -0.44 -9.61 -1.69
N TYR A 145 -0.66 -9.33 -0.40
CA TYR A 145 0.31 -8.61 0.44
C TYR A 145 1.55 -9.45 0.76
N LEU A 146 1.46 -10.79 0.69
CA LEU A 146 2.60 -11.69 0.90
C LEU A 146 3.58 -11.69 -0.26
N THR A 147 3.10 -11.48 -1.48
CA THR A 147 3.89 -11.48 -2.71
C THR A 147 4.05 -10.10 -3.32
N LYS A 148 3.30 -9.12 -2.83
CA LYS A 148 3.19 -7.76 -3.38
C LYS A 148 2.64 -7.71 -4.81
N VAL A 149 1.88 -8.75 -5.20
CA VAL A 149 1.24 -8.80 -6.52
C VAL A 149 -0.08 -8.06 -6.48
N VAL A 150 -0.27 -7.14 -7.41
CA VAL A 150 -1.50 -6.38 -7.60
C VAL A 150 -2.16 -6.83 -8.89
N THR A 151 -3.41 -7.30 -8.79
CA THR A 151 -4.22 -7.70 -9.94
C THR A 151 -5.34 -6.67 -10.14
N PRO A 152 -5.25 -5.81 -11.17
CA PRO A 152 -6.28 -4.81 -11.43
C PRO A 152 -7.63 -5.46 -11.73
N SER A 153 -8.71 -4.82 -11.28
CA SER A 153 -10.07 -5.22 -11.64
C SER A 153 -10.33 -5.00 -13.14
N ALA A 154 -11.31 -5.71 -13.68
CA ALA A 154 -11.68 -5.55 -15.09
C ALA A 154 -12.10 -4.11 -15.43
N VAL A 155 -11.82 -3.69 -16.66
CA VAL A 155 -11.98 -2.32 -17.19
C VAL A 155 -13.40 -1.76 -17.06
N ALA A 156 -14.42 -2.61 -17.03
CA ALA A 156 -15.84 -2.22 -16.92
C ALA A 156 -16.20 -1.44 -15.63
N SER A 157 -15.30 -1.44 -14.62
CA SER A 157 -15.49 -0.69 -13.37
C SER A 157 -14.82 0.69 -13.34
N LEU A 158 -14.33 1.19 -14.47
CA LEU A 158 -13.26 2.17 -14.50
C LEU A 158 -13.64 3.62 -14.63
N CYS A 159 -14.66 3.95 -15.28
CA CYS A 159 -15.23 5.30 -15.41
C CYS A 159 -16.59 5.14 -16.06
N PRO A 160 -17.69 5.15 -15.31
CA PRO A 160 -19.04 4.97 -15.84
C PRO A 160 -19.42 5.99 -16.91
N ASP A 161 -18.73 7.09 -16.96
CA ASP A 161 -19.01 8.29 -17.78
C ASP A 161 -18.05 8.48 -18.96
N GLY A 162 -17.17 7.52 -19.25
CA GLY A 162 -16.21 7.63 -20.37
C GLY A 162 -15.14 8.73 -20.19
N ASN A 163 -15.17 9.44 -19.07
CA ASN A 163 -14.19 10.45 -18.69
C ASN A 163 -13.04 9.76 -17.95
N GLY A 164 -11.87 9.61 -18.57
CA GLY A 164 -10.67 9.14 -17.91
C GLY A 164 -10.30 9.98 -16.68
N PHE A 165 -9.27 9.56 -15.96
CA PHE A 165 -8.72 10.39 -14.88
C PHE A 165 -8.23 11.72 -15.45
N ASP A 166 -8.67 12.81 -14.84
CA ASP A 166 -8.05 14.10 -15.08
C ASP A 166 -6.70 14.10 -14.39
N ILE A 167 -5.62 14.05 -15.18
CA ILE A 167 -4.25 14.16 -14.67
C ILE A 167 -3.78 15.61 -14.55
N GLY A 168 -4.62 16.59 -14.89
CA GLY A 168 -4.34 18.02 -14.69
C GLY A 168 -4.20 18.43 -13.22
N GLN A 169 -4.58 17.57 -12.27
CA GLN A 169 -4.37 17.76 -10.83
C GLN A 169 -3.11 17.06 -10.31
N LEU A 170 -2.29 16.49 -11.18
CA LEU A 170 -1.04 15.79 -10.82
C LEU A 170 0.17 16.71 -10.64
N PHE A 171 0.00 18.03 -10.79
CA PHE A 171 1.09 19.02 -10.71
C PHE A 171 0.81 20.12 -9.69
#